data_ffca684a0a36c64296bcb66f6316e520
#
_entry.id   ffca684a0a36c64296bcb66f6316e520
#
_cell.length_a   1.000
_cell.length_b   1.000
_cell.length_c   1.000
_cell.angle_alpha   90.00
_cell.angle_beta   90.00
_cell.angle_gamma   90.00
#
_symmetry.space_group_name_H-M   'P 1'
#
loop_
_entity.id
_entity.type
_entity.pdbx_description
1 polymer ?
#
loop_
_entity_poly.entity_id
_entity_poly.type
_entity_poly.pdbx_seq_one_letter_code
_entity_poly.pdbx_strand_id
1 'polypeptide(L)'
;MKQLIEQIKAKQSLLCVGLDTDITKIPRHLLAEEDPLFAFNKAIIEATHPFAVAYKPNVAFYEAYGEKGWRSLKKTIDYLNTFHPEIFTIADAKRGDIGNTATMYAKAFFEDMQFDSVTVAPYMGRDSVEPFLAFENKSTILLALTSNEGAFDFQTQEIEGEALYKKVLRTSLNWKNSQQLMYVVGATKAEYLKEIRQIVPNHFLLVPGVGAQGGSLEEVCRYGLNDQYGLLINSSRGIIYASKGEDFATVAAEKAKELQEEMKKLIWN
;
A
#
# COMPACT_ATOMS: atom_id res chain seq x y z
N MET A 1 3.27 0.47 -13.67
CA MET A 1 2.91 1.90 -13.45
C MET A 1 1.88 2.43 -14.47
N LYS A 2 2.05 2.24 -15.77
CA LYS A 2 1.09 2.74 -16.78
C LYS A 2 -0.34 2.24 -16.53
N GLN A 3 -0.53 0.96 -16.30
CA GLN A 3 -1.83 0.36 -16.01
C GLN A 3 -2.49 0.95 -14.74
N LEU A 4 -1.71 1.20 -13.67
CA LEU A 4 -2.22 1.86 -12.46
C LEU A 4 -2.77 3.26 -12.78
N ILE A 5 -2.05 4.06 -13.57
CA ILE A 5 -2.49 5.40 -13.97
C ILE A 5 -3.78 5.34 -14.80
N GLU A 6 -3.90 4.34 -15.69
CA GLU A 6 -5.12 4.11 -16.47
C GLU A 6 -6.32 3.76 -15.56
N GLN A 7 -6.12 2.92 -14.54
CA GLN A 7 -7.16 2.61 -13.56
C GLN A 7 -7.55 3.83 -12.70
N ILE A 8 -6.58 4.63 -12.26
CA ILE A 8 -6.84 5.89 -11.55
C ILE A 8 -7.75 6.80 -12.38
N LYS A 9 -7.46 6.96 -13.67
CA LYS A 9 -8.28 7.78 -14.58
C LYS A 9 -9.67 7.20 -14.79
N ALA A 10 -9.75 5.91 -15.07
CA ALA A 10 -11.01 5.23 -15.39
C ALA A 10 -11.97 5.23 -14.19
N LYS A 11 -11.47 4.96 -12.98
CA LYS A 11 -12.26 4.90 -11.75
C LYS A 11 -12.39 6.25 -11.04
N GLN A 12 -11.64 7.27 -11.48
CA GLN A 12 -11.53 8.56 -10.77
C GLN A 12 -11.26 8.35 -9.28
N SER A 13 -10.27 7.53 -8.96
CA SER A 13 -9.97 7.05 -7.61
C SER A 13 -8.46 6.89 -7.41
N LEU A 14 -8.01 7.17 -6.19
CA LEU A 14 -6.66 6.87 -5.70
C LEU A 14 -6.71 5.79 -4.62
N LEU A 15 -7.87 5.13 -4.44
CA LEU A 15 -8.12 4.25 -3.30
C LEU A 15 -7.31 2.96 -3.40
N CYS A 16 -6.52 2.72 -2.35
CA CYS A 16 -5.87 1.46 -2.04
C CYS A 16 -6.58 0.83 -0.83
N VAL A 17 -7.26 -0.30 -1.03
CA VAL A 17 -7.93 -1.01 0.07
C VAL A 17 -6.92 -1.93 0.77
N GLY A 18 -6.73 -1.71 2.07
CA GLY A 18 -5.90 -2.58 2.90
C GLY A 18 -6.66 -3.84 3.32
N LEU A 19 -6.06 -5.01 3.09
CA LEU A 19 -6.58 -6.31 3.53
C LEU A 19 -5.81 -6.80 4.77
N ASP A 20 -5.96 -6.05 5.88
CA ASP A 20 -5.35 -6.36 7.18
C ASP A 20 -6.30 -7.32 7.94
N THR A 21 -6.50 -8.53 7.40
CA THR A 21 -7.56 -9.45 7.78
C THR A 21 -7.22 -10.21 9.05
N ASP A 22 -7.94 -9.91 10.11
CA ASP A 22 -7.83 -10.48 11.44
C ASP A 22 -9.04 -11.44 11.67
N ILE A 23 -8.77 -12.73 11.84
CA ILE A 23 -9.80 -13.76 12.01
C ILE A 23 -10.74 -13.49 13.21
N THR A 24 -10.27 -12.72 14.18
CA THR A 24 -11.08 -12.35 15.36
C THR A 24 -12.09 -11.23 15.07
N LYS A 25 -11.99 -10.57 13.91
CA LYS A 25 -12.81 -9.41 13.51
C LYS A 25 -13.71 -9.66 12.33
N ILE A 26 -13.49 -10.76 11.59
CA ILE A 26 -14.38 -11.11 10.47
C ILE A 26 -15.76 -11.55 10.96
N PRO A 27 -16.82 -11.47 10.12
CA PRO A 27 -18.15 -11.95 10.47
C PRO A 27 -18.17 -13.43 10.86
N ARG A 28 -18.93 -13.77 11.89
CA ARG A 28 -18.93 -15.12 12.48
C ARG A 28 -19.31 -16.24 11.52
N HIS A 29 -20.23 -15.96 10.58
CA HIS A 29 -20.66 -16.96 9.59
C HIS A 29 -19.52 -17.44 8.70
N LEU A 30 -18.51 -16.58 8.43
CA LEU A 30 -17.35 -16.94 7.63
C LEU A 30 -16.38 -17.88 8.35
N LEU A 31 -16.46 -18.00 9.68
CA LEU A 31 -15.60 -18.93 10.44
C LEU A 31 -15.90 -20.39 10.14
N ALA A 32 -17.05 -20.68 9.52
CA ALA A 32 -17.41 -22.03 9.06
C ALA A 32 -16.83 -22.39 7.68
N GLU A 33 -16.27 -21.41 6.96
CA GLU A 33 -15.64 -21.64 5.66
C GLU A 33 -14.32 -22.42 5.82
N GLU A 34 -13.94 -23.16 4.77
CA GLU A 34 -12.65 -23.90 4.74
C GLU A 34 -11.45 -22.95 4.92
N ASP A 35 -11.55 -21.76 4.35
CA ASP A 35 -10.52 -20.70 4.41
C ASP A 35 -11.18 -19.34 4.71
N PRO A 36 -11.46 -19.06 6.01
CA PRO A 36 -12.17 -17.86 6.42
C PRO A 36 -11.50 -16.55 6.00
N LEU A 37 -10.15 -16.50 6.01
CA LEU A 37 -9.39 -15.33 5.62
C LEU A 37 -9.58 -15.04 4.13
N PHE A 38 -9.45 -16.06 3.29
CA PHE A 38 -9.68 -15.92 1.86
C PHE A 38 -11.13 -15.60 1.52
N ALA A 39 -12.10 -16.27 2.16
CA ALA A 39 -13.52 -16.01 1.95
C ALA A 39 -13.88 -14.53 2.26
N PHE A 40 -13.36 -14.00 3.37
CA PHE A 40 -13.53 -12.60 3.71
C PHE A 40 -12.88 -11.68 2.67
N ASN A 41 -11.60 -11.91 2.33
CA ASN A 41 -10.88 -11.09 1.36
C ASN A 41 -11.58 -11.06 0.00
N LYS A 42 -12.02 -12.23 -0.48
CA LYS A 42 -12.76 -12.35 -1.73
C LYS A 42 -14.02 -11.49 -1.72
N ALA A 43 -14.85 -11.59 -0.68
CA ALA A 43 -16.08 -10.81 -0.56
C ALA A 43 -15.80 -9.29 -0.53
N ILE A 44 -14.75 -8.86 0.19
CA ILE A 44 -14.31 -7.45 0.20
C ILE A 44 -13.84 -7.00 -1.19
N ILE A 45 -13.03 -7.81 -1.89
CA ILE A 45 -12.54 -7.49 -3.24
C ILE A 45 -13.70 -7.31 -4.19
N GLU A 46 -14.62 -8.28 -4.24
CA GLU A 46 -15.80 -8.23 -5.13
C GLU A 46 -16.67 -7.00 -4.89
N ALA A 47 -16.83 -6.61 -3.62
CA ALA A 47 -17.63 -5.45 -3.26
C ALA A 47 -16.96 -4.10 -3.55
N THR A 48 -15.61 -4.03 -3.46
CA THR A 48 -14.87 -2.76 -3.49
C THR A 48 -14.06 -2.52 -4.75
N HIS A 49 -13.85 -3.55 -5.60
CA HIS A 49 -13.03 -3.41 -6.81
C HIS A 49 -13.50 -2.31 -7.79
N PRO A 50 -14.80 -1.94 -7.89
CA PRO A 50 -15.19 -0.84 -8.76
C PRO A 50 -14.61 0.52 -8.35
N PHE A 51 -14.26 0.67 -7.07
CA PHE A 51 -13.79 1.91 -6.46
C PHE A 51 -12.29 1.92 -6.16
N ALA A 52 -11.70 0.73 -6.00
CA ALA A 52 -10.28 0.55 -5.65
C ALA A 52 -9.40 0.43 -6.90
N VAL A 53 -8.22 1.06 -6.86
CA VAL A 53 -7.16 0.94 -7.88
C VAL A 53 -6.03 0.03 -7.42
N ALA A 54 -5.98 -0.26 -6.12
CA ALA A 54 -4.98 -1.15 -5.53
C ALA A 54 -5.54 -1.92 -4.33
N TYR A 55 -4.98 -3.11 -4.07
CA TYR A 55 -5.17 -3.85 -2.83
C TYR A 55 -3.83 -4.08 -2.13
N LYS A 56 -3.83 -3.92 -0.82
CA LYS A 56 -2.63 -4.01 0.01
C LYS A 56 -2.86 -4.91 1.22
N PRO A 57 -2.70 -6.25 1.08
CA PRO A 57 -2.64 -7.11 2.26
C PRO A 57 -1.41 -6.77 3.11
N ASN A 58 -1.63 -6.62 4.42
CA ASN A 58 -0.55 -6.52 5.38
C ASN A 58 -0.10 -7.94 5.75
N VAL A 59 1.09 -8.29 5.31
CA VAL A 59 1.61 -9.67 5.37
C VAL A 59 1.66 -10.20 6.82
N ALA A 60 1.91 -9.34 7.81
CA ALA A 60 1.95 -9.75 9.22
C ALA A 60 0.64 -10.41 9.70
N PHE A 61 -0.52 -9.98 9.17
CA PHE A 61 -1.82 -10.60 9.51
C PHE A 61 -1.97 -12.01 8.96
N TYR A 62 -1.19 -12.38 7.97
CA TYR A 62 -1.18 -13.72 7.40
C TYR A 62 -0.06 -14.57 7.99
N GLU A 63 1.13 -14.01 8.17
CA GLU A 63 2.26 -14.67 8.83
C GLU A 63 1.90 -15.18 10.23
N ALA A 64 1.10 -14.41 10.98
CA ALA A 64 0.62 -14.78 12.31
C ALA A 64 -0.17 -16.09 12.35
N TYR A 65 -0.72 -16.55 11.22
CA TYR A 65 -1.47 -17.80 11.09
C TYR A 65 -0.65 -18.94 10.45
N GLY A 66 0.66 -18.78 10.30
CA GLY A 66 1.58 -19.78 9.77
C GLY A 66 1.22 -20.22 8.36
N GLU A 67 1.34 -21.52 8.06
CA GLU A 67 1.08 -22.07 6.73
C GLU A 67 -0.32 -21.73 6.19
N LYS A 68 -1.34 -21.76 7.05
CA LYS A 68 -2.71 -21.43 6.65
C LYS A 68 -2.83 -19.98 6.18
N GLY A 69 -2.21 -19.04 6.91
CA GLY A 69 -2.22 -17.65 6.54
C GLY A 69 -1.48 -17.37 5.22
N TRP A 70 -0.32 -17.98 5.01
CA TRP A 70 0.41 -17.89 3.74
C TRP A 70 -0.41 -18.42 2.56
N ARG A 71 -1.11 -19.56 2.76
CA ARG A 71 -2.01 -20.13 1.74
C ARG A 71 -3.17 -19.19 1.43
N SER A 72 -3.80 -18.60 2.45
CA SER A 72 -4.88 -17.62 2.27
C SER A 72 -4.40 -16.36 1.53
N LEU A 73 -3.19 -15.86 1.86
CA LEU A 73 -2.57 -14.73 1.16
C LEU A 73 -2.36 -15.06 -0.31
N LYS A 74 -1.75 -16.23 -0.61
CA LYS A 74 -1.52 -16.65 -1.99
C LYS A 74 -2.83 -16.80 -2.76
N LYS A 75 -3.84 -17.45 -2.21
CA LYS A 75 -5.17 -17.56 -2.83
C LYS A 75 -5.78 -16.18 -3.12
N THR A 76 -5.60 -15.22 -2.20
CA THR A 76 -6.11 -13.84 -2.38
C THR A 76 -5.44 -13.15 -3.57
N ILE A 77 -4.13 -13.29 -3.72
CA ILE A 77 -3.39 -12.69 -4.83
C ILE A 77 -3.63 -13.42 -6.14
N ASP A 78 -3.69 -14.74 -6.14
CA ASP A 78 -4.06 -15.54 -7.33
C ASP A 78 -5.46 -15.14 -7.82
N TYR A 79 -6.40 -14.90 -6.88
CA TYR A 79 -7.74 -14.41 -7.21
C TYR A 79 -7.71 -13.02 -7.87
N LEU A 80 -6.98 -12.06 -7.30
CA LEU A 80 -6.80 -10.74 -7.88
C LEU A 80 -6.17 -10.82 -9.28
N ASN A 81 -5.08 -11.55 -9.43
CA ASN A 81 -4.37 -11.69 -10.70
C ASN A 81 -5.22 -12.39 -11.79
N THR A 82 -6.16 -13.24 -11.39
CA THR A 82 -7.01 -13.98 -12.32
C THR A 82 -8.24 -13.18 -12.76
N PHE A 83 -8.93 -12.55 -11.80
CA PHE A 83 -10.24 -11.92 -12.03
C PHE A 83 -10.20 -10.40 -12.14
N HIS A 84 -9.13 -9.78 -11.60
CA HIS A 84 -8.94 -8.32 -11.58
C HIS A 84 -7.49 -7.94 -11.91
N PRO A 85 -6.91 -8.45 -13.03
CA PRO A 85 -5.50 -8.28 -13.36
C PRO A 85 -5.10 -6.81 -13.61
N GLU A 86 -6.07 -5.93 -13.75
CA GLU A 86 -5.87 -4.49 -13.91
C GLU A 86 -5.60 -3.76 -12.59
N ILE A 87 -5.90 -4.38 -11.44
CA ILE A 87 -5.76 -3.77 -10.13
C ILE A 87 -4.36 -4.02 -9.56
N PHE A 88 -3.72 -2.95 -9.10
CA PHE A 88 -2.37 -3.00 -8.57
C PHE A 88 -2.30 -3.68 -7.19
N THR A 89 -1.35 -4.59 -7.00
CA THR A 89 -1.20 -5.37 -5.76
C THR A 89 0.06 -4.99 -4.99
N ILE A 90 -0.09 -4.83 -3.67
CA ILE A 90 0.99 -4.38 -2.77
C ILE A 90 1.16 -5.39 -1.64
N ALA A 91 2.30 -6.07 -1.57
CA ALA A 91 2.70 -6.82 -0.39
C ALA A 91 3.23 -5.85 0.68
N ASP A 92 2.42 -5.54 1.69
CA ASP A 92 2.88 -4.72 2.82
C ASP A 92 3.66 -5.58 3.81
N ALA A 93 4.90 -5.90 3.44
CA ALA A 93 5.77 -6.88 4.10
C ALA A 93 6.91 -6.25 4.89
N LYS A 94 7.30 -5.00 4.56
CA LYS A 94 8.38 -4.24 5.19
C LYS A 94 9.67 -5.06 5.36
N ARG A 95 10.07 -5.74 4.26
CA ARG A 95 11.30 -6.55 4.27
C ARG A 95 12.54 -5.66 4.30
N GLY A 96 13.64 -6.22 4.81
CA GLY A 96 14.93 -5.58 4.86
C GLY A 96 15.99 -6.61 5.18
N ASP A 97 16.81 -6.96 4.19
CA ASP A 97 17.96 -7.86 4.32
C ASP A 97 18.90 -7.62 3.14
N ILE A 98 20.11 -8.16 3.17
CA ILE A 98 21.15 -7.88 2.19
C ILE A 98 21.37 -9.06 1.23
N GLY A 99 21.91 -8.74 0.04
CA GLY A 99 22.45 -9.70 -0.92
C GLY A 99 21.46 -10.79 -1.33
N ASN A 100 21.88 -12.05 -1.22
CA ASN A 100 21.07 -13.20 -1.62
C ASN A 100 19.77 -13.32 -0.81
N THR A 101 19.78 -12.97 0.49
CA THR A 101 18.57 -13.02 1.33
C THR A 101 17.53 -12.04 0.85
N ALA A 102 17.91 -10.81 0.53
CA ALA A 102 17.00 -9.83 -0.06
C ALA A 102 16.43 -10.32 -1.40
N THR A 103 17.26 -10.96 -2.25
CA THR A 103 16.81 -11.59 -3.50
C THR A 103 15.77 -12.68 -3.26
N MET A 104 15.94 -13.53 -2.22
CA MET A 104 14.98 -14.58 -1.90
C MET A 104 13.64 -13.99 -1.42
N TYR A 105 13.64 -12.91 -0.64
CA TYR A 105 12.41 -12.19 -0.30
C TYR A 105 11.73 -11.60 -1.55
N ALA A 106 12.50 -10.99 -2.45
CA ALA A 106 11.96 -10.44 -3.70
C ALA A 106 11.32 -11.54 -4.57
N LYS A 107 11.96 -12.71 -4.72
CA LYS A 107 11.40 -13.86 -5.44
C LYS A 107 10.10 -14.35 -4.83
N ALA A 108 10.01 -14.46 -3.50
CA ALA A 108 8.80 -14.91 -2.83
C ALA A 108 7.59 -14.02 -3.18
N PHE A 109 7.76 -12.70 -3.21
CA PHE A 109 6.65 -11.78 -3.51
C PHE A 109 6.44 -11.56 -5.01
N PHE A 110 7.49 -11.47 -5.81
CA PHE A 110 7.38 -11.10 -7.23
C PHE A 110 7.23 -12.29 -8.18
N GLU A 111 7.87 -13.43 -7.88
CA GLU A 111 7.82 -14.63 -8.73
C GLU A 111 6.76 -15.62 -8.25
N ASP A 112 6.79 -16.03 -6.97
CA ASP A 112 5.85 -17.03 -6.45
C ASP A 112 4.44 -16.47 -6.24
N MET A 113 4.30 -15.37 -5.49
CA MET A 113 3.00 -14.75 -5.22
C MET A 113 2.54 -13.80 -6.32
N GLN A 114 3.44 -13.34 -7.19
CA GLN A 114 3.16 -12.44 -8.32
C GLN A 114 2.54 -11.09 -7.94
N PHE A 115 2.93 -10.52 -6.81
CA PHE A 115 2.59 -9.13 -6.48
C PHE A 115 3.22 -8.14 -7.47
N ASP A 116 2.60 -6.98 -7.66
CA ASP A 116 3.17 -5.88 -8.43
C ASP A 116 4.20 -5.07 -7.65
N SER A 117 4.05 -5.04 -6.32
CA SER A 117 4.95 -4.28 -5.46
C SER A 117 5.10 -4.87 -4.05
N VAL A 118 6.17 -4.47 -3.37
CA VAL A 118 6.46 -4.85 -1.98
C VAL A 118 7.03 -3.68 -1.21
N THR A 119 6.64 -3.53 0.05
CA THR A 119 7.22 -2.54 0.95
C THR A 119 8.55 -3.03 1.54
N VAL A 120 9.56 -2.15 1.54
CA VAL A 120 10.93 -2.44 1.99
C VAL A 120 11.42 -1.34 2.93
N ALA A 121 12.15 -1.73 3.98
CA ALA A 121 12.76 -0.81 4.92
C ALA A 121 14.16 -0.37 4.43
N PRO A 122 14.51 0.93 4.48
CA PRO A 122 15.77 1.44 3.94
C PRO A 122 16.96 1.37 4.91
N TYR A 123 16.75 1.01 6.17
CA TYR A 123 17.73 1.20 7.24
C TYR A 123 19.08 0.52 6.98
N MET A 124 19.09 -0.64 6.30
CA MET A 124 20.30 -1.37 5.95
C MET A 124 20.99 -0.84 4.67
N GLY A 125 20.44 0.20 4.04
CA GLY A 125 21.07 0.86 2.91
C GLY A 125 20.74 0.26 1.53
N ARG A 126 21.54 0.63 0.53
CA ARG A 126 21.31 0.36 -0.90
C ARG A 126 21.20 -1.14 -1.20
N ASP A 127 22.09 -1.93 -0.69
CA ASP A 127 22.18 -3.37 -0.94
C ASP A 127 21.03 -4.19 -0.34
N SER A 128 20.21 -3.58 0.52
CA SER A 128 18.96 -4.17 0.98
C SER A 128 17.76 -3.87 0.10
N VAL A 129 17.87 -2.90 -0.82
CA VAL A 129 16.77 -2.44 -1.67
C VAL A 129 16.99 -2.78 -3.14
N GLU A 130 18.21 -2.61 -3.66
CA GLU A 130 18.53 -2.90 -5.08
C GLU A 130 18.16 -4.31 -5.55
N PRO A 131 18.24 -5.39 -4.73
CA PRO A 131 17.77 -6.72 -5.15
C PRO A 131 16.28 -6.75 -5.54
N PHE A 132 15.44 -5.93 -4.91
CA PHE A 132 14.02 -5.79 -5.29
C PHE A 132 13.85 -4.97 -6.58
N LEU A 133 14.71 -3.99 -6.82
CA LEU A 133 14.70 -3.16 -8.03
C LEU A 133 15.26 -3.90 -9.26
N ALA A 134 15.79 -5.11 -9.11
CA ALA A 134 16.26 -5.93 -10.21
C ALA A 134 15.13 -6.62 -10.99
N PHE A 135 13.90 -6.64 -10.45
CA PHE A 135 12.76 -7.28 -11.08
C PHE A 135 12.04 -6.29 -12.02
N GLU A 136 12.05 -6.60 -13.30
CA GLU A 136 11.39 -5.77 -14.32
C GLU A 136 9.88 -5.73 -14.12
N ASN A 137 9.27 -4.58 -14.42
CA ASN A 137 7.83 -4.34 -14.30
C ASN A 137 7.26 -4.48 -12.88
N LYS A 138 8.12 -4.56 -11.88
CA LYS A 138 7.73 -4.55 -10.45
C LYS A 138 8.12 -3.21 -9.81
N SER A 139 7.47 -2.89 -8.70
CA SER A 139 7.77 -1.67 -7.94
C SER A 139 8.21 -2.01 -6.52
N THR A 140 9.13 -1.22 -5.98
CA THR A 140 9.57 -1.32 -4.59
C THR A 140 9.12 -0.09 -3.83
N ILE A 141 8.34 -0.28 -2.77
CA ILE A 141 7.79 0.81 -1.97
C ILE A 141 8.68 0.99 -0.74
N LEU A 142 9.51 2.03 -0.76
CA LEU A 142 10.47 2.30 0.29
C LEU A 142 9.84 3.10 1.43
N LEU A 143 10.06 2.69 2.69
CA LEU A 143 9.63 3.47 3.84
C LEU A 143 10.44 4.77 3.91
N ALA A 144 9.76 5.92 3.92
CA ALA A 144 10.40 7.21 4.05
C ALA A 144 10.00 7.91 5.37
N LEU A 145 8.78 8.43 5.46
CA LEU A 145 8.25 9.06 6.66
C LEU A 145 6.94 8.37 7.05
N THR A 146 6.94 7.65 8.17
CA THR A 146 5.79 6.90 8.64
C THR A 146 4.90 7.71 9.60
N SER A 147 3.63 7.30 9.78
CA SER A 147 2.64 8.06 10.56
C SER A 147 2.69 7.80 12.05
N ASN A 148 3.42 6.78 12.52
CA ASN A 148 3.52 6.41 13.93
C ASN A 148 4.40 7.39 14.71
N GLU A 149 4.17 7.48 16.03
CA GLU A 149 4.91 8.37 16.93
C GLU A 149 6.42 8.09 16.92
N GLY A 150 6.83 6.82 16.89
CA GLY A 150 8.24 6.41 16.83
C GLY A 150 9.01 6.87 15.56
N ALA A 151 8.33 7.50 14.59
CA ALA A 151 9.02 8.14 13.47
C ALA A 151 9.97 9.27 13.94
N PHE A 152 9.65 9.90 15.07
CA PHE A 152 10.48 10.96 15.66
C PHE A 152 11.78 10.44 16.27
N ASP A 153 11.90 9.15 16.57
CA ASP A 153 13.13 8.59 17.15
C ASP A 153 14.29 8.63 16.14
N PHE A 154 14.00 8.45 14.84
CA PHE A 154 15.02 8.38 13.78
C PHE A 154 14.69 9.21 12.54
N GLN A 155 13.48 9.09 11.99
CA GLN A 155 13.19 9.56 10.65
C GLN A 155 13.28 11.10 10.52
N THR A 156 12.94 11.82 11.57
CA THR A 156 13.01 13.30 11.64
C THR A 156 14.30 13.83 12.23
N GLN A 157 15.19 12.96 12.75
CA GLN A 157 16.49 13.39 13.27
C GLN A 157 17.35 13.93 12.14
N GLU A 158 18.07 15.01 12.42
CA GLU A 158 18.92 15.67 11.44
C GLU A 158 20.33 15.07 11.40
N ILE A 159 20.80 14.80 10.20
CA ILE A 159 22.16 14.39 9.90
C ILE A 159 22.72 15.42 8.92
N GLU A 160 23.74 16.16 9.34
CA GLU A 160 24.35 17.22 8.53
C GLU A 160 23.34 18.32 8.11
N GLY A 161 22.37 18.62 9.00
CA GLY A 161 21.35 19.64 8.75
C GLY A 161 20.18 19.18 7.86
N GLU A 162 20.08 17.89 7.55
CA GLU A 162 18.97 17.33 6.80
C GLU A 162 18.29 16.17 7.58
N ALA A 163 16.96 16.17 7.65
CA ALA A 163 16.22 15.10 8.29
C ALA A 163 16.47 13.76 7.60
N LEU A 164 16.62 12.67 8.39
CA LEU A 164 16.98 11.33 7.88
C LEU A 164 16.05 10.87 6.75
N TYR A 165 14.73 11.08 6.87
CA TYR A 165 13.79 10.68 5.81
C TYR A 165 14.06 11.37 4.47
N LYS A 166 14.49 12.65 4.49
CA LYS A 166 14.86 13.40 3.27
C LYS A 166 16.15 12.83 2.67
N LYS A 167 17.13 12.51 3.53
CA LYS A 167 18.37 11.84 3.11
C LYS A 167 18.11 10.48 2.46
N VAL A 168 17.17 9.69 3.02
CA VAL A 168 16.71 8.42 2.41
C VAL A 168 16.13 8.66 1.01
N LEU A 169 15.22 9.63 0.87
CA LEU A 169 14.62 9.97 -0.42
C LEU A 169 15.68 10.36 -1.45
N ARG A 170 16.56 11.33 -1.14
CA ARG A 170 17.60 11.83 -2.06
C ARG A 170 18.61 10.73 -2.43
N THR A 171 19.04 9.94 -1.44
CA THR A 171 20.01 8.86 -1.66
C THR A 171 19.43 7.79 -2.57
N SER A 172 18.17 7.40 -2.35
CA SER A 172 17.52 6.34 -3.13
C SER A 172 17.30 6.71 -4.61
N LEU A 173 17.18 7.99 -4.94
CA LEU A 173 17.08 8.45 -6.34
C LEU A 173 18.33 8.13 -7.18
N ASN A 174 19.48 7.94 -6.55
CA ASN A 174 20.75 7.61 -7.21
C ASN A 174 20.97 6.08 -7.35
N TRP A 175 20.07 5.25 -6.84
CA TRP A 175 20.21 3.80 -6.95
C TRP A 175 19.80 3.31 -8.35
N LYS A 176 20.35 2.16 -8.74
CA LYS A 176 20.01 1.53 -10.01
C LYS A 176 18.51 1.23 -10.06
N ASN A 177 17.87 1.55 -11.17
CA ASN A 177 16.43 1.37 -11.39
C ASN A 177 15.53 2.15 -10.39
N SER A 178 16.00 3.28 -9.86
CA SER A 178 15.25 4.11 -8.92
C SER A 178 13.88 4.59 -9.46
N GLN A 179 13.68 4.60 -10.78
CA GLN A 179 12.38 4.88 -11.40
C GLN A 179 11.28 3.87 -11.03
N GLN A 180 11.64 2.70 -10.49
CA GLN A 180 10.69 1.69 -9.98
C GLN A 180 10.34 1.92 -8.50
N LEU A 181 10.97 2.89 -7.84
CA LEU A 181 10.67 3.23 -6.45
C LEU A 181 9.32 3.94 -6.33
N MET A 182 8.62 3.59 -5.27
CA MET A 182 7.54 4.33 -4.65
C MET A 182 7.92 4.56 -3.18
N TYR A 183 7.19 5.42 -2.47
CA TYR A 183 7.54 5.71 -1.08
C TYR A 183 6.32 5.67 -0.17
N VAL A 184 6.48 5.14 1.06
CA VAL A 184 5.47 5.28 2.11
C VAL A 184 5.65 6.62 2.80
N VAL A 185 4.57 7.41 2.83
CA VAL A 185 4.51 8.71 3.52
C VAL A 185 3.21 8.81 4.30
N GLY A 186 3.29 8.96 5.62
CA GLY A 186 2.12 9.07 6.49
C GLY A 186 1.31 10.35 6.24
N ALA A 187 -0.03 10.24 6.29
CA ALA A 187 -0.96 11.34 6.04
C ALA A 187 -1.07 12.37 7.18
N THR A 188 -0.55 12.07 8.37
CA THR A 188 -0.77 12.86 9.59
C THR A 188 -0.11 14.24 9.61
N LYS A 189 0.76 14.51 8.63
CA LYS A 189 1.47 15.77 8.50
C LYS A 189 1.60 16.15 7.02
N ALA A 190 0.52 16.67 6.45
CA ALA A 190 0.45 17.03 5.05
C ALA A 190 1.53 18.04 4.60
N GLU A 191 2.02 18.88 5.51
CA GLU A 191 3.12 19.83 5.26
C GLU A 191 4.38 19.11 4.73
N TYR A 192 4.69 17.93 5.26
CA TYR A 192 5.83 17.13 4.79
C TYR A 192 5.66 16.63 3.36
N LEU A 193 4.41 16.41 2.91
CA LEU A 193 4.15 15.97 1.53
C LEU A 193 4.63 17.00 0.51
N LYS A 194 4.51 18.30 0.80
CA LYS A 194 5.00 19.36 -0.07
C LYS A 194 6.51 19.27 -0.28
N GLU A 195 7.27 19.10 0.79
CA GLU A 195 8.72 18.96 0.71
C GLU A 195 9.14 17.64 0.07
N ILE A 196 8.47 16.55 0.44
CA ILE A 196 8.71 15.22 -0.14
C ILE A 196 8.47 15.25 -1.65
N ARG A 197 7.38 15.88 -2.10
CA ARG A 197 7.05 15.98 -3.52
C ARG A 197 8.10 16.78 -4.31
N GLN A 198 8.74 17.78 -3.68
CA GLN A 198 9.87 18.50 -4.30
C GLN A 198 11.09 17.59 -4.51
N ILE A 199 11.33 16.63 -3.60
CA ILE A 199 12.46 15.70 -3.69
C ILE A 199 12.15 14.59 -4.71
N VAL A 200 10.92 14.04 -4.70
CA VAL A 200 10.50 12.90 -5.53
C VAL A 200 9.29 13.26 -6.41
N PRO A 201 9.45 14.22 -7.36
CA PRO A 201 8.33 14.80 -8.10
C PRO A 201 7.52 13.79 -8.90
N ASN A 202 8.15 12.74 -9.42
CA ASN A 202 7.55 11.79 -10.34
C ASN A 202 7.16 10.43 -9.72
N HIS A 203 7.49 10.21 -8.44
CA HIS A 203 7.28 8.90 -7.80
C HIS A 203 5.90 8.83 -7.15
N PHE A 204 5.32 7.63 -7.13
CA PHE A 204 4.09 7.38 -6.38
C PHE A 204 4.37 7.36 -4.87
N LEU A 205 3.45 7.93 -4.11
CA LEU A 205 3.45 7.90 -2.65
C LEU A 205 2.29 7.01 -2.19
N LEU A 206 2.58 6.01 -1.39
CA LEU A 206 1.59 5.24 -0.64
C LEU A 206 1.35 5.98 0.69
N VAL A 207 0.13 6.47 0.86
CA VAL A 207 -0.23 7.35 1.97
C VAL A 207 -1.23 6.66 2.90
N PRO A 208 -0.76 5.99 3.98
CA PRO A 208 -1.63 5.45 5.01
C PRO A 208 -2.07 6.54 6.00
N GLY A 209 -3.24 6.33 6.64
CA GLY A 209 -3.68 7.13 7.78
C GLY A 209 -4.64 8.27 7.44
N VAL A 210 -5.12 8.38 6.20
CA VAL A 210 -6.19 9.32 5.83
C VAL A 210 -7.48 8.93 6.54
N GLY A 211 -8.18 9.89 7.11
CA GLY A 211 -9.42 9.72 7.87
C GLY A 211 -9.21 9.03 9.22
N ALA A 212 -9.01 7.73 9.24
CA ALA A 212 -8.96 6.91 10.46
C ALA A 212 -7.84 7.27 11.47
N GLN A 213 -6.78 7.94 11.02
CA GLN A 213 -5.66 8.41 11.85
C GLN A 213 -5.57 9.95 11.88
N GLY A 214 -6.62 10.66 11.43
CA GLY A 214 -6.70 12.12 11.46
C GLY A 214 -6.04 12.85 10.29
N GLY A 215 -5.52 12.15 9.27
CA GLY A 215 -5.00 12.78 8.05
C GLY A 215 -6.12 13.34 7.18
N SER A 216 -5.98 14.58 6.71
CA SER A 216 -6.92 15.23 5.79
C SER A 216 -6.68 14.76 4.36
N LEU A 217 -7.73 14.23 3.72
CA LEU A 217 -7.68 13.83 2.31
C LEU A 217 -7.40 15.03 1.40
N GLU A 218 -8.05 16.16 1.68
CA GLU A 218 -7.87 17.40 0.94
C GLU A 218 -6.42 17.88 0.96
N GLU A 219 -5.81 17.92 2.13
CA GLU A 219 -4.40 18.34 2.27
C GLU A 219 -3.44 17.35 1.60
N VAL A 220 -3.70 16.04 1.73
CA VAL A 220 -2.89 15.01 1.06
C VAL A 220 -2.97 15.17 -0.46
N CYS A 221 -4.15 15.39 -1.02
CA CYS A 221 -4.31 15.66 -2.45
C CYS A 221 -3.63 16.98 -2.85
N ARG A 222 -3.85 18.04 -2.08
CA ARG A 222 -3.30 19.38 -2.38
C ARG A 222 -1.77 19.40 -2.46
N TYR A 223 -1.08 18.69 -1.57
CA TYR A 223 0.39 18.71 -1.48
C TYR A 223 1.07 17.49 -2.11
N GLY A 224 0.36 16.38 -2.25
CA GLY A 224 0.94 15.11 -2.70
C GLY A 224 0.71 14.79 -4.17
N LEU A 225 -0.29 15.35 -4.84
CA LEU A 225 -0.53 15.10 -6.27
C LEU A 225 0.62 15.59 -7.16
N ASN A 226 0.78 14.91 -8.29
CA ASN A 226 1.63 15.33 -9.40
C ASN A 226 0.90 15.16 -10.74
N ASP A 227 1.56 15.43 -11.87
CA ASP A 227 0.98 15.35 -13.21
C ASP A 227 0.45 13.95 -13.60
N GLN A 228 0.88 12.91 -12.88
CA GLN A 228 0.43 11.53 -13.05
C GLN A 228 -0.39 11.02 -11.86
N TYR A 229 -1.02 11.92 -11.12
CA TYR A 229 -1.69 11.70 -9.84
C TYR A 229 -0.73 11.38 -8.69
N GLY A 230 0.18 10.43 -8.83
CA GLY A 230 1.31 10.14 -7.95
C GLY A 230 0.97 9.72 -6.50
N LEU A 231 -0.28 9.39 -6.21
CA LEU A 231 -0.76 9.00 -4.88
C LEU A 231 -1.51 7.68 -4.92
N LEU A 232 -1.35 6.88 -3.85
CA LEU A 232 -2.24 5.81 -3.45
C LEU A 232 -2.69 6.04 -2.00
N ILE A 233 -3.97 6.29 -1.81
CA ILE A 233 -4.56 6.57 -0.49
C ILE A 233 -5.00 5.25 0.14
N ASN A 234 -4.27 4.80 1.18
CA ASN A 234 -4.58 3.53 1.81
C ASN A 234 -5.62 3.68 2.92
N SER A 235 -6.73 2.97 2.79
CA SER A 235 -7.74 2.78 3.82
C SER A 235 -7.97 1.29 4.07
N SER A 236 -7.94 0.86 5.32
CA SER A 236 -8.14 -0.55 5.74
C SER A 236 -9.37 -0.67 6.61
N ARG A 237 -9.21 -0.51 7.93
CA ARG A 237 -10.23 -0.79 8.96
C ARG A 237 -11.55 -0.07 8.73
N GLY A 238 -11.52 1.17 8.25
CA GLY A 238 -12.72 1.96 7.96
C GLY A 238 -13.56 1.40 6.82
N ILE A 239 -12.99 0.54 5.99
CA ILE A 239 -13.67 -0.16 4.90
C ILE A 239 -13.98 -1.60 5.31
N ILE A 240 -12.96 -2.41 5.57
CA ILE A 240 -13.15 -3.86 5.71
C ILE A 240 -13.85 -4.29 6.99
N TYR A 241 -13.88 -3.44 8.01
CA TYR A 241 -14.56 -3.69 9.30
C TYR A 241 -15.67 -2.68 9.59
N ALA A 242 -16.24 -2.05 8.57
CA ALA A 242 -17.33 -1.08 8.71
C ALA A 242 -18.63 -1.72 9.22
N SER A 243 -18.86 -3.00 8.93
CA SER A 243 -19.90 -3.85 9.54
C SER A 243 -19.30 -5.17 10.04
N LYS A 244 -19.97 -5.79 11.03
CA LYS A 244 -19.67 -7.13 11.56
C LYS A 244 -20.77 -8.14 11.21
N GLY A 245 -21.81 -7.70 10.52
CA GLY A 245 -22.97 -8.49 10.11
C GLY A 245 -22.75 -9.25 8.80
N GLU A 246 -23.79 -9.87 8.30
CA GLU A 246 -23.80 -10.53 6.99
C GLU A 246 -23.69 -9.53 5.83
N ASP A 247 -24.04 -8.27 6.09
CA ASP A 247 -23.97 -7.13 5.19
C ASP A 247 -22.56 -6.51 5.04
N PHE A 248 -21.53 -7.10 5.67
CA PHE A 248 -20.17 -6.53 5.77
C PHE A 248 -19.59 -6.09 4.41
N ALA A 249 -19.81 -6.90 3.37
CA ALA A 249 -19.30 -6.60 2.04
C ALA A 249 -20.05 -5.42 1.40
N THR A 250 -21.37 -5.35 1.57
CA THR A 250 -22.19 -4.23 1.08
C THR A 250 -21.80 -2.92 1.74
N VAL A 251 -21.63 -2.93 3.07
CA VAL A 251 -21.19 -1.74 3.82
C VAL A 251 -19.75 -1.35 3.46
N ALA A 252 -18.87 -2.32 3.21
CA ALA A 252 -17.53 -2.03 2.71
C ALA A 252 -17.55 -1.34 1.34
N ALA A 253 -18.43 -1.77 0.42
CA ALA A 253 -18.63 -1.11 -0.87
C ALA A 253 -19.10 0.35 -0.71
N GLU A 254 -20.05 0.60 0.20
CA GLU A 254 -20.55 1.95 0.50
C GLU A 254 -19.40 2.84 1.00
N LYS A 255 -18.58 2.36 1.93
CA LYS A 255 -17.42 3.11 2.46
C LYS A 255 -16.33 3.35 1.42
N ALA A 256 -16.06 2.37 0.56
CA ALA A 256 -15.12 2.56 -0.54
C ALA A 256 -15.63 3.59 -1.56
N LYS A 257 -16.92 3.56 -1.87
CA LYS A 257 -17.58 4.52 -2.75
C LYS A 257 -17.57 5.94 -2.17
N GLU A 258 -17.94 6.11 -0.89
CA GLU A 258 -17.89 7.41 -0.20
C GLU A 258 -16.51 8.06 -0.35
N LEU A 259 -15.45 7.30 -0.09
CA LEU A 259 -14.07 7.78 -0.18
C LEU A 259 -13.66 8.07 -1.63
N GLN A 260 -14.08 7.24 -2.58
CA GLN A 260 -13.84 7.49 -4.01
C GLN A 260 -14.56 8.76 -4.49
N GLU A 261 -15.81 9.00 -4.09
CA GLU A 261 -16.55 10.20 -4.44
C GLU A 261 -15.93 11.47 -3.85
N GLU A 262 -15.37 11.39 -2.64
CA GLU A 262 -14.61 12.49 -2.03
C GLU A 262 -13.34 12.80 -2.85
N MET A 263 -12.55 11.78 -3.20
CA MET A 263 -11.38 11.92 -4.08
C MET A 263 -11.75 12.52 -5.44
N LYS A 264 -12.85 12.05 -6.02
CA LYS A 264 -13.36 12.54 -7.31
C LYS A 264 -13.65 14.04 -7.26
N LYS A 265 -14.32 14.51 -6.22
CA LYS A 265 -14.64 15.94 -6.04
C LYS A 265 -13.37 16.80 -5.90
N LEU A 266 -12.34 16.29 -5.23
CA LEU A 266 -11.11 17.03 -4.97
C LEU A 266 -10.17 17.10 -6.18
N ILE A 267 -10.23 16.14 -7.09
CA ILE A 267 -9.20 15.95 -8.12
C ILE A 267 -9.75 16.17 -9.53
N TRP A 268 -11.01 15.81 -9.81
CA TRP A 268 -11.56 15.79 -11.16
C TRP A 268 -12.73 16.77 -11.38
N ASN A 269 -13.15 17.52 -10.36
CA ASN A 269 -14.12 18.63 -10.45
C ASN A 269 -13.36 19.99 -10.27
#